data_bcbf2e16d6f0fd9c85b616bb7ea21ee5
#
_entry.id   bcbf2e16d6f0fd9c85b616bb7ea21ee5
#
_cell.length_a   1.000
_cell.length_b   1.000
_cell.length_c   1.000
_cell.angle_alpha   90.00
_cell.angle_beta   90.00
_cell.angle_gamma   90.00
#
_symmetry.space_group_name_H-M   'P 1'
#
loop_
_entity.id
_entity.type
_entity.pdbx_description
1 polymer ?
#
loop_
_entity_poly.entity_id
_entity_poly.type
_entity_poly.pdbx_seq_one_letter_code
_entity_poly.pdbx_strand_id
1 'polypeptide(L)'
;HPDILNRTALGRQINRYEFFGYSSTEALHLSAQEVEVFRGVLAMIEQELHRAIDKHTRELIVSNIELLLNYCLRFYDRQFITREEINHSVVRKFIELLDDYITTRARREGLPTVAWFADKCCLSTGYFGTLVKTETGRAAKDIIADSLLTHAKQLLNDDTLSITMISDRLGFEYPQHFVRFFKARTGKTPSEYRKAS
;
A
#
# COMPACT_ATOMS: atom_id res chain seq x y z
N HIS A 1 -22.27 -14.91 9.19
CA HIS A 1 -22.47 -14.45 7.81
C HIS A 1 -22.13 -12.96 7.73
N PRO A 2 -21.53 -12.45 6.63
CA PRO A 2 -21.14 -11.04 6.48
C PRO A 2 -22.26 -10.04 6.73
N ASP A 3 -23.51 -10.45 6.55
CA ASP A 3 -24.70 -9.61 6.76
C ASP A 3 -24.84 -9.05 8.19
N ILE A 4 -24.18 -9.65 9.18
CA ILE A 4 -24.17 -9.13 10.56
C ILE A 4 -23.54 -7.73 10.62
N LEU A 5 -22.63 -7.42 9.71
CA LEU A 5 -21.95 -6.12 9.62
C LEU A 5 -22.72 -5.07 8.79
N ASN A 6 -23.76 -5.48 8.05
CA ASN A 6 -24.52 -4.57 7.21
C ASN A 6 -25.14 -3.43 8.04
N ARG A 7 -24.99 -2.18 7.58
CA ARG A 7 -25.48 -0.95 8.24
C ARG A 7 -24.84 -0.66 9.61
N THR A 8 -23.77 -1.35 10.00
CA THR A 8 -23.00 -1.03 11.21
C THR A 8 -21.88 -0.04 10.93
N ALA A 9 -21.33 0.59 11.97
CA ALA A 9 -20.14 1.43 11.86
C ALA A 9 -18.94 0.61 11.35
N LEU A 10 -18.75 -0.59 11.92
CA LEU A 10 -17.70 -1.52 11.54
C LEU A 10 -17.79 -1.90 10.04
N GLY A 11 -18.99 -2.23 9.54
CA GLY A 11 -19.19 -2.57 8.13
C GLY A 11 -18.81 -1.43 7.18
N ARG A 12 -19.03 -0.17 7.56
CA ARG A 12 -18.60 1.00 6.77
C ARG A 12 -17.10 1.23 6.80
N GLN A 13 -16.42 0.78 7.84
CA GLN A 13 -14.99 0.99 8.07
C GLN A 13 -14.14 -0.27 7.85
N ILE A 14 -14.71 -1.34 7.31
CA ILE A 14 -14.03 -2.63 7.17
C ILE A 14 -12.73 -2.53 6.36
N ASN A 15 -12.67 -1.63 5.40
CA ASN A 15 -11.48 -1.36 4.58
C ASN A 15 -10.30 -0.75 5.37
N ARG A 16 -10.52 -0.32 6.61
CA ARG A 16 -9.46 0.10 7.54
C ARG A 16 -8.55 -1.06 7.93
N TYR A 17 -9.06 -2.28 7.87
CA TYR A 17 -8.33 -3.49 8.23
C TYR A 17 -7.62 -4.05 6.99
N GLU A 18 -6.49 -3.42 6.61
CA GLU A 18 -5.72 -3.72 5.40
C GLU A 18 -5.21 -5.17 5.34
N PHE A 19 -5.05 -5.83 6.50
CA PHE A 19 -4.57 -7.21 6.60
C PHE A 19 -5.50 -8.25 5.97
N PHE A 20 -6.74 -7.94 5.66
CA PHE A 20 -7.59 -8.81 4.85
C PHE A 20 -7.07 -9.00 3.42
N GLY A 21 -6.21 -8.10 2.93
CA GLY A 21 -5.55 -8.22 1.63
C GLY A 21 -4.17 -8.87 1.67
N TYR A 22 -3.71 -9.34 2.83
CA TYR A 22 -2.40 -9.95 3.00
C TYR A 22 -2.40 -11.41 2.50
N SER A 23 -1.24 -11.87 2.02
CA SER A 23 -1.05 -13.27 1.62
C SER A 23 -0.78 -14.17 2.85
N SER A 24 -0.87 -15.49 2.67
CA SER A 24 -0.57 -16.46 3.74
C SER A 24 0.89 -16.37 4.23
N THR A 25 1.80 -15.86 3.42
CA THR A 25 3.22 -15.66 3.81
C THR A 25 3.40 -14.48 4.77
N GLU A 26 2.38 -13.63 4.90
CA GLU A 26 2.33 -12.47 5.78
C GLU A 26 1.43 -12.73 7.00
N ALA A 27 1.34 -14.00 7.39
CA ALA A 27 0.52 -14.41 8.51
C ALA A 27 0.89 -13.66 9.81
N LEU A 28 -0.13 -13.37 10.60
CA LEU A 28 0.05 -12.79 11.91
C LEU A 28 0.63 -13.84 12.88
N HIS A 29 1.82 -13.56 13.39
CA HIS A 29 2.46 -14.40 14.40
C HIS A 29 2.15 -13.85 15.79
N LEU A 30 1.39 -14.61 16.57
CA LEU A 30 0.98 -14.25 17.92
C LEU A 30 1.97 -14.78 18.95
N SER A 31 2.33 -13.96 19.94
CA SER A 31 2.96 -14.40 21.18
C SER A 31 1.97 -15.19 22.04
N ALA A 32 2.48 -15.94 23.02
CA ALA A 32 1.62 -16.68 23.94
C ALA A 32 0.57 -15.81 24.65
N GLN A 33 0.98 -14.60 25.06
CA GLN A 33 0.08 -13.61 25.67
C GLN A 33 -1.02 -13.12 24.72
N GLU A 34 -0.67 -12.87 23.46
CA GLU A 34 -1.60 -12.42 22.41
C GLU A 34 -2.59 -13.53 22.03
N VAL A 35 -2.15 -14.80 22.05
CA VAL A 35 -3.05 -15.96 21.87
C VAL A 35 -4.12 -16.00 22.95
N GLU A 36 -3.77 -15.74 24.22
CA GLU A 36 -4.76 -15.70 25.30
C GLU A 36 -5.76 -14.56 25.15
N VAL A 37 -5.31 -13.37 24.76
CA VAL A 37 -6.19 -12.24 24.45
C VAL A 37 -7.14 -12.60 23.30
N PHE A 38 -6.61 -13.19 22.23
CA PHE A 38 -7.37 -13.57 21.05
C PHE A 38 -8.46 -14.61 21.41
N ARG A 39 -8.09 -15.65 22.17
CA ARG A 39 -9.02 -16.65 22.68
C ARG A 39 -10.10 -16.06 23.56
N GLY A 40 -9.75 -15.12 24.43
CA GLY A 40 -10.71 -14.46 25.31
C GLY A 40 -11.79 -13.71 24.52
N VAL A 41 -11.42 -12.97 23.48
CA VAL A 41 -12.38 -12.27 22.63
C VAL A 41 -13.25 -13.23 21.83
N LEU A 42 -12.67 -14.31 21.30
CA LEU A 42 -13.45 -15.35 20.62
C LEU A 42 -14.44 -16.02 21.55
N ALA A 43 -14.05 -16.32 22.80
CA ALA A 43 -14.94 -16.90 23.79
C ALA A 43 -16.13 -15.98 24.13
N MET A 44 -15.93 -14.65 24.19
CA MET A 44 -17.03 -13.70 24.37
C MET A 44 -18.02 -13.74 23.19
N ILE A 45 -17.54 -13.84 21.96
CA ILE A 45 -18.41 -13.99 20.78
C ILE A 45 -19.19 -15.30 20.86
N GLU A 46 -18.51 -16.40 21.19
CA GLU A 46 -19.12 -17.72 21.31
C GLU A 46 -20.19 -17.76 22.39
N GLN A 47 -19.92 -17.20 23.57
CA GLN A 47 -20.88 -17.09 24.65
C GLN A 47 -22.14 -16.32 24.23
N GLU A 48 -21.98 -15.22 23.50
CA GLU A 48 -23.10 -14.42 23.04
C GLU A 48 -23.95 -15.17 21.99
N LEU A 49 -23.34 -15.98 21.15
CA LEU A 49 -24.04 -16.82 20.17
C LEU A 49 -24.86 -17.94 20.78
N HIS A 50 -24.49 -18.38 21.99
CA HIS A 50 -25.24 -19.44 22.73
C HIS A 50 -26.31 -18.90 23.67
N ARG A 51 -26.42 -17.58 23.86
CA ARG A 51 -27.47 -16.94 24.67
C ARG A 51 -28.78 -16.81 23.90
N ALA A 52 -29.88 -16.60 24.64
CA ALA A 52 -31.14 -16.21 24.02
C ALA A 52 -30.98 -14.88 23.27
N ILE A 53 -31.40 -14.85 22.00
CA ILE A 53 -31.31 -13.67 21.16
C ILE A 53 -32.21 -12.56 21.70
N ASP A 54 -31.63 -11.39 21.95
CA ASP A 54 -32.33 -10.17 22.34
C ASP A 54 -31.95 -8.98 21.47
N LYS A 55 -32.47 -7.79 21.80
CA LYS A 55 -32.21 -6.55 21.03
C LYS A 55 -30.74 -6.08 21.04
N HIS A 56 -29.91 -6.57 21.96
CA HIS A 56 -28.53 -6.19 22.17
C HIS A 56 -27.54 -7.20 21.57
N THR A 57 -27.96 -8.43 21.31
CA THR A 57 -27.12 -9.54 20.83
C THR A 57 -26.28 -9.13 19.61
N ARG A 58 -26.91 -8.52 18.61
CA ARG A 58 -26.20 -8.10 17.40
C ARG A 58 -25.11 -7.05 17.69
N GLU A 59 -25.41 -6.07 18.52
CA GLU A 59 -24.47 -4.99 18.85
C GLU A 59 -23.27 -5.54 19.65
N LEU A 60 -23.52 -6.43 20.60
CA LEU A 60 -22.46 -7.08 21.38
C LEU A 60 -21.54 -7.95 20.49
N ILE A 61 -22.11 -8.73 19.58
CA ILE A 61 -21.30 -9.53 18.64
C ILE A 61 -20.45 -8.62 17.74
N VAL A 62 -21.02 -7.56 17.15
CA VAL A 62 -20.30 -6.62 16.29
C VAL A 62 -19.19 -5.91 17.05
N SER A 63 -19.43 -5.49 18.29
CA SER A 63 -18.42 -4.85 19.14
C SER A 63 -17.26 -5.80 19.49
N ASN A 64 -17.54 -7.05 19.76
CA ASN A 64 -16.50 -8.06 20.00
C ASN A 64 -15.70 -8.37 18.70
N ILE A 65 -16.35 -8.41 17.53
CA ILE A 65 -15.65 -8.53 16.24
C ILE A 65 -14.74 -7.32 16.03
N GLU A 66 -15.23 -6.10 16.27
CA GLU A 66 -14.42 -4.89 16.14
C GLU A 66 -13.22 -4.90 17.10
N LEU A 67 -13.43 -5.33 18.34
CA LEU A 67 -12.35 -5.51 19.32
C LEU A 67 -11.29 -6.50 18.82
N LEU A 68 -11.73 -7.66 18.30
CA LEU A 68 -10.83 -8.66 17.71
C LEU A 68 -9.99 -8.09 16.58
N LEU A 69 -10.61 -7.37 15.65
CA LEU A 69 -9.92 -6.76 14.52
C LEU A 69 -8.94 -5.66 14.95
N ASN A 70 -9.29 -4.88 15.98
CA ASN A 70 -8.39 -3.88 16.55
C ASN A 70 -7.18 -4.53 17.24
N TYR A 71 -7.34 -5.69 17.90
CA TYR A 71 -6.21 -6.46 18.40
C TYR A 71 -5.33 -7.00 17.27
N CYS A 72 -5.92 -7.46 16.17
CA CYS A 72 -5.13 -7.87 14.99
C CYS A 72 -4.28 -6.72 14.46
N LEU A 73 -4.83 -5.50 14.31
CA LEU A 73 -4.05 -4.31 13.94
C LEU A 73 -2.86 -4.11 14.87
N ARG A 74 -3.13 -4.07 16.20
CA ARG A 74 -2.07 -3.88 17.21
C ARG A 74 -0.97 -4.94 17.12
N PHE A 75 -1.34 -6.20 16.86
CA PHE A 75 -0.39 -7.31 16.79
C PHE A 75 0.43 -7.25 15.48
N TYR A 76 -0.19 -6.82 14.36
CA TYR A 76 0.53 -6.53 13.13
C TYR A 76 1.49 -5.35 13.31
N ASP A 77 1.07 -4.26 13.94
CA ASP A 77 1.95 -3.11 14.23
C ASP A 77 3.18 -3.55 15.03
N ARG A 78 3.00 -4.35 16.08
CA ARG A 78 4.13 -4.94 16.83
C ARG A 78 5.01 -5.81 15.93
N GLN A 79 4.40 -6.64 15.07
CA GLN A 79 5.16 -7.50 14.15
C GLN A 79 5.98 -6.68 13.15
N PHE A 80 5.47 -5.56 12.69
CA PHE A 80 6.22 -4.62 11.85
C PHE A 80 7.41 -4.01 12.60
N ILE A 81 7.21 -3.53 13.82
CA ILE A 81 8.27 -2.93 14.65
C ILE A 81 9.42 -3.93 14.91
N THR A 82 9.11 -5.19 15.23
CA THR A 82 10.14 -6.21 15.49
C THR A 82 10.88 -6.69 14.24
N ARG A 83 10.43 -6.30 13.04
CA ARG A 83 11.08 -6.57 11.76
C ARG A 83 11.77 -5.34 11.17
N GLU A 84 12.06 -4.34 11.96
CA GLU A 84 12.57 -3.05 11.51
C GLU A 84 13.77 -3.18 10.55
N GLU A 85 14.77 -4.02 10.88
CA GLU A 85 15.92 -4.24 9.98
C GLU A 85 15.53 -4.87 8.64
N ILE A 86 14.57 -5.82 8.64
CA ILE A 86 14.08 -6.48 7.44
C ILE A 86 13.26 -5.48 6.62
N ASN A 87 12.42 -4.69 7.26
CA ASN A 87 11.59 -3.68 6.61
C ASN A 87 12.45 -2.61 5.93
N HIS A 88 13.48 -2.11 6.62
CA HIS A 88 14.44 -1.18 6.03
C HIS A 88 15.14 -1.77 4.79
N SER A 89 15.47 -3.07 4.81
CA SER A 89 16.07 -3.75 3.66
C SER A 89 15.11 -3.82 2.48
N VAL A 90 13.81 -4.06 2.71
CA VAL A 90 12.76 -4.07 1.68
C VAL A 90 12.59 -2.69 1.06
N VAL A 91 12.53 -1.63 1.87
CA VAL A 91 12.43 -0.26 1.35
C VAL A 91 13.65 0.12 0.53
N ARG A 92 14.86 -0.20 1.00
CA ARG A 92 16.08 0.02 0.24
C ARG A 92 16.04 -0.69 -1.11
N LYS A 93 15.72 -1.97 -1.11
CA LYS A 93 15.56 -2.78 -2.33
C LYS A 93 14.52 -2.18 -3.28
N PHE A 94 13.40 -1.69 -2.74
CA PHE A 94 12.37 -1.01 -3.54
C PHE A 94 12.92 0.23 -4.25
N ILE A 95 13.65 1.10 -3.55
CA ILE A 95 14.22 2.32 -4.15
C ILE A 95 15.25 1.98 -5.22
N GLU A 96 16.12 1.00 -4.97
CA GLU A 96 17.12 0.53 -5.95
C GLU A 96 16.44 -0.06 -7.21
N LEU A 97 15.44 -0.92 -7.02
CA LEU A 97 14.67 -1.50 -8.11
C LEU A 97 13.87 -0.46 -8.89
N LEU A 98 13.38 0.60 -8.22
CA LEU A 98 12.61 1.67 -8.86
C LEU A 98 13.48 2.48 -9.81
N ASP A 99 14.69 2.84 -9.39
CA ASP A 99 15.66 3.53 -10.22
C ASP A 99 16.08 2.68 -11.44
N ASP A 100 16.44 1.40 -11.21
CA ASP A 100 16.74 0.44 -12.27
C ASP A 100 15.56 0.28 -13.25
N TYR A 101 14.34 0.13 -12.73
CA TYR A 101 13.15 -0.04 -13.57
C TYR A 101 12.94 1.16 -14.51
N ILE A 102 12.99 2.37 -13.98
CA ILE A 102 12.76 3.59 -14.77
C ILE A 102 13.83 3.75 -15.85
N THR A 103 15.08 3.44 -15.54
CA THR A 103 16.21 3.63 -16.45
C THR A 103 16.33 2.54 -17.51
N THR A 104 16.01 1.28 -17.16
CA THR A 104 16.31 0.13 -18.03
C THR A 104 15.06 -0.56 -18.59
N ARG A 105 13.92 -0.53 -17.89
CA ARG A 105 12.74 -1.34 -18.21
C ARG A 105 11.53 -0.53 -18.66
N ALA A 106 11.32 0.65 -18.12
CA ALA A 106 10.09 1.43 -18.31
C ALA A 106 9.70 1.57 -19.78
N ARG A 107 10.67 1.78 -20.66
CA ARG A 107 10.43 1.89 -22.10
C ARG A 107 9.78 0.65 -22.73
N ARG A 108 10.03 -0.54 -22.20
CA ARG A 108 9.54 -1.81 -22.76
C ARG A 108 8.37 -2.37 -21.99
N GLU A 109 8.37 -2.20 -20.68
CA GLU A 109 7.40 -2.80 -19.76
C GLU A 109 6.29 -1.82 -19.35
N GLY A 110 6.40 -0.53 -19.70
CA GLY A 110 5.45 0.51 -19.34
C GLY A 110 5.75 1.13 -17.98
N LEU A 111 4.77 1.85 -17.43
CA LEU A 111 4.93 2.53 -16.14
C LEU A 111 5.12 1.54 -14.98
N PRO A 112 6.02 1.84 -14.02
CA PRO A 112 6.21 1.02 -12.84
C PRO A 112 4.96 0.95 -11.98
N THR A 113 4.62 -0.26 -11.49
CA THR A 113 3.45 -0.49 -10.66
C THR A 113 3.85 -0.98 -9.27
N VAL A 114 3.04 -0.67 -8.25
CA VAL A 114 3.26 -1.17 -6.89
C VAL A 114 3.28 -2.69 -6.85
N ALA A 115 2.42 -3.34 -7.65
CA ALA A 115 2.33 -4.80 -7.74
C ALA A 115 3.64 -5.44 -8.23
N TRP A 116 4.30 -4.83 -9.21
CA TRP A 116 5.58 -5.31 -9.74
C TRP A 116 6.67 -5.30 -8.64
N PHE A 117 6.77 -4.23 -7.86
CA PHE A 117 7.77 -4.14 -6.79
C PHE A 117 7.46 -5.08 -5.63
N ALA A 118 6.18 -5.24 -5.27
CA ALA A 118 5.75 -6.19 -4.26
C ALA A 118 6.17 -7.61 -4.65
N ASP A 119 5.92 -8.04 -5.90
CA ASP A 119 6.36 -9.32 -6.44
C ASP A 119 7.88 -9.51 -6.33
N LYS A 120 8.67 -8.51 -6.73
CA LYS A 120 10.14 -8.54 -6.61
C LYS A 120 10.67 -8.58 -5.17
N CYS A 121 9.86 -8.15 -4.22
CA CYS A 121 10.12 -8.28 -2.80
C CYS A 121 9.52 -9.56 -2.18
N CYS A 122 8.86 -10.41 -2.97
CA CYS A 122 8.14 -11.62 -2.52
C CYS A 122 7.06 -11.29 -1.48
N LEU A 123 6.34 -10.19 -1.68
CA LEU A 123 5.28 -9.69 -0.80
C LEU A 123 3.97 -9.50 -1.59
N SER A 124 2.83 -9.56 -0.89
CA SER A 124 1.58 -9.12 -1.49
C SER A 124 1.58 -7.60 -1.69
N THR A 125 0.80 -7.12 -2.66
CA THR A 125 0.69 -5.68 -2.93
C THR A 125 0.18 -4.89 -1.71
N GLY A 126 -0.77 -5.47 -0.96
CA GLY A 126 -1.32 -4.86 0.26
C GLY A 126 -0.28 -4.71 1.36
N TYR A 127 0.42 -5.81 1.69
CA TYR A 127 1.47 -5.82 2.71
C TYR A 127 2.62 -4.88 2.35
N PHE A 128 3.11 -4.96 1.12
CA PHE A 128 4.16 -4.06 0.62
C PHE A 128 3.77 -2.59 0.72
N GLY A 129 2.53 -2.25 0.33
CA GLY A 129 2.02 -0.87 0.44
C GLY A 129 1.99 -0.36 1.88
N THR A 130 1.51 -1.20 2.82
CA THR A 130 1.49 -0.87 4.26
C THR A 130 2.90 -0.72 4.81
N LEU A 131 3.80 -1.67 4.51
CA LEU A 131 5.20 -1.63 4.92
C LEU A 131 5.89 -0.34 4.47
N VAL A 132 5.84 -0.03 3.17
CA VAL A 132 6.46 1.18 2.62
C VAL A 132 5.90 2.44 3.28
N LYS A 133 4.57 2.52 3.48
CA LYS A 133 3.93 3.67 4.12
C LYS A 133 4.35 3.81 5.59
N THR A 134 4.44 2.71 6.34
CA THR A 134 4.88 2.72 7.73
C THR A 134 6.33 3.19 7.85
N GLU A 135 7.23 2.63 7.03
CA GLU A 135 8.66 2.94 7.08
C GLU A 135 9.02 4.33 6.54
N THR A 136 8.31 4.81 5.51
CA THR A 136 8.65 6.07 4.81
C THR A 136 7.72 7.22 5.12
N GLY A 137 6.57 6.97 5.76
CA GLY A 137 5.47 7.93 5.93
C GLY A 137 4.71 8.22 4.64
N ARG A 138 5.04 7.58 3.51
CA ARG A 138 4.51 7.90 2.18
C ARG A 138 4.00 6.66 1.46
N ALA A 139 2.92 6.81 0.68
CA ALA A 139 2.44 5.70 -0.13
C ALA A 139 3.43 5.33 -1.24
N ALA A 140 3.61 4.04 -1.49
CA ALA A 140 4.53 3.54 -2.54
C ALA A 140 4.26 4.16 -3.92
N LYS A 141 2.98 4.37 -4.27
CA LYS A 141 2.58 5.03 -5.52
C LYS A 141 3.10 6.48 -5.63
N ASP A 142 3.19 7.20 -4.52
CA ASP A 142 3.66 8.58 -4.51
C ASP A 142 5.18 8.64 -4.65
N ILE A 143 5.89 7.68 -4.05
CA ILE A 143 7.34 7.51 -4.22
C ILE A 143 7.66 7.20 -5.69
N ILE A 144 6.94 6.26 -6.32
CA ILE A 144 7.07 5.93 -7.74
C ILE A 144 6.88 7.17 -8.61
N ALA A 145 5.82 7.93 -8.35
CA ALA A 145 5.49 9.09 -9.14
C ALA A 145 6.51 10.23 -8.99
N ASP A 146 7.08 10.41 -7.80
CA ASP A 146 8.14 11.41 -7.58
C ASP A 146 9.46 11.00 -8.23
N SER A 147 9.80 9.70 -8.20
CA SER A 147 10.96 9.19 -8.92
C SER A 147 10.81 9.38 -10.44
N LEU A 148 9.64 9.04 -11.01
CA LEU A 148 9.33 9.32 -12.42
C LEU A 148 9.47 10.81 -12.75
N LEU A 149 8.98 11.69 -11.86
CA LEU A 149 9.10 13.14 -12.05
C LEU A 149 10.56 13.60 -12.03
N THR A 150 11.37 13.05 -11.13
CA THR A 150 12.81 13.36 -11.04
C THR A 150 13.53 12.96 -12.32
N HIS A 151 13.32 11.75 -12.83
CA HIS A 151 13.88 11.29 -14.10
C HIS A 151 13.37 12.13 -15.28
N ALA A 152 12.07 12.50 -15.28
CA ALA A 152 11.52 13.38 -16.30
C ALA A 152 12.25 14.73 -16.36
N LYS A 153 12.49 15.34 -15.19
CA LYS A 153 13.23 16.62 -15.11
C LYS A 153 14.67 16.48 -15.59
N GLN A 154 15.35 15.37 -15.27
CA GLN A 154 16.71 15.09 -15.77
C GLN A 154 16.73 14.96 -17.30
N LEU A 155 15.79 14.19 -17.88
CA LEU A 155 15.70 14.02 -19.33
C LEU A 155 15.30 15.32 -20.06
N LEU A 156 14.56 16.21 -19.40
CA LEU A 156 14.19 17.52 -19.97
C LEU A 156 15.38 18.48 -20.13
N ASN A 157 16.47 18.27 -19.40
CA ASN A 157 17.71 19.07 -19.55
C ASN A 157 18.49 18.69 -20.82
N ASP A 158 18.14 17.61 -21.50
CA ASP A 158 18.73 17.22 -22.78
C ASP A 158 17.85 17.73 -23.94
N ASP A 159 18.31 18.79 -24.58
CA ASP A 159 17.61 19.43 -25.70
C ASP A 159 17.52 18.55 -26.96
N THR A 160 18.32 17.48 -27.05
CA THR A 160 18.24 16.53 -28.15
C THR A 160 17.04 15.61 -28.08
N LEU A 161 16.42 15.48 -26.89
CA LEU A 161 15.26 14.63 -26.66
C LEU A 161 13.95 15.38 -26.86
N SER A 162 13.10 14.91 -27.77
CA SER A 162 11.74 15.42 -27.88
C SER A 162 10.88 14.99 -26.68
N ILE A 163 9.80 15.74 -26.42
CA ILE A 163 8.83 15.37 -25.34
C ILE A 163 8.24 13.97 -25.57
N THR A 164 8.02 13.59 -26.83
CA THR A 164 7.55 12.24 -27.19
C THR A 164 8.59 11.17 -26.84
N MET A 165 9.88 11.41 -27.13
CA MET A 165 10.94 10.49 -26.77
C MET A 165 11.10 10.33 -25.25
N ILE A 166 10.95 11.41 -24.48
CA ILE A 166 10.98 11.36 -23.03
C ILE A 166 9.80 10.56 -22.48
N SER A 167 8.60 10.80 -23.02
CA SER A 167 7.40 10.04 -22.68
C SER A 167 7.59 8.54 -22.90
N ASP A 168 8.12 8.14 -24.06
CA ASP A 168 8.41 6.75 -24.42
C ASP A 168 9.46 6.13 -23.47
N ARG A 169 10.57 6.84 -23.20
CA ARG A 169 11.62 6.37 -22.27
C ARG A 169 11.10 6.13 -20.86
N LEU A 170 10.17 6.95 -20.40
CA LEU A 170 9.56 6.83 -19.05
C LEU A 170 8.42 5.81 -19.00
N GLY A 171 8.07 5.16 -20.11
CA GLY A 171 7.06 4.11 -20.16
C GLY A 171 5.62 4.60 -20.27
N PHE A 172 5.39 5.85 -20.65
CA PHE A 172 4.03 6.33 -20.93
C PHE A 172 3.57 5.85 -22.30
N GLU A 173 2.43 5.19 -22.36
CA GLU A 173 1.83 4.70 -23.60
C GLU A 173 1.52 5.82 -24.59
N TYR A 174 1.07 6.99 -24.07
CA TYR A 174 0.75 8.17 -24.88
C TYR A 174 1.42 9.43 -24.32
N PRO A 175 2.03 10.28 -25.19
CA PRO A 175 2.69 11.51 -24.75
C PRO A 175 1.79 12.47 -23.96
N GLN A 176 0.49 12.49 -24.28
CA GLN A 176 -0.46 13.33 -23.56
C GLN A 176 -0.64 12.91 -22.09
N HIS A 177 -0.47 11.62 -21.75
CA HIS A 177 -0.52 11.17 -20.37
C HIS A 177 0.70 11.66 -19.59
N PHE A 178 1.88 11.65 -20.19
CA PHE A 178 3.07 12.25 -19.64
C PHE A 178 2.92 13.74 -19.40
N VAL A 179 2.43 14.50 -20.39
CA VAL A 179 2.21 15.96 -20.26
C VAL A 179 1.26 16.26 -19.10
N ARG A 180 0.14 15.52 -19.01
CA ARG A 180 -0.83 15.67 -17.93
C ARG A 180 -0.24 15.33 -16.56
N PHE A 181 0.48 14.21 -16.47
CA PHE A 181 1.19 13.78 -15.25
C PHE A 181 2.17 14.87 -14.77
N PHE A 182 3.02 15.34 -15.66
CA PHE A 182 4.05 16.33 -15.35
C PHE A 182 3.44 17.69 -14.92
N LYS A 183 2.43 18.17 -15.67
CA LYS A 183 1.73 19.42 -15.34
C LYS A 183 0.99 19.34 -14.00
N ALA A 184 0.35 18.21 -13.70
CA ALA A 184 -0.35 18.03 -12.42
C ALA A 184 0.60 18.13 -11.20
N ARG A 185 1.89 17.75 -11.38
CA ARG A 185 2.87 17.74 -10.28
C ARG A 185 3.77 18.95 -10.23
N THR A 186 3.94 19.70 -11.33
CA THR A 186 4.85 20.85 -11.40
C THR A 186 4.14 22.17 -11.66
N GLY A 187 2.86 22.14 -12.03
CA GLY A 187 2.10 23.32 -12.47
C GLY A 187 2.39 23.75 -13.90
N LYS A 188 3.47 23.22 -14.53
CA LYS A 188 3.92 23.57 -15.89
C LYS A 188 3.90 22.35 -16.80
N THR A 189 3.68 22.56 -18.08
CA THR A 189 3.92 21.50 -19.09
C THR A 189 5.41 21.19 -19.21
N PRO A 190 5.81 20.01 -19.69
CA PRO A 190 7.23 19.68 -19.94
C PRO A 190 7.93 20.70 -20.84
N SER A 191 7.25 21.20 -21.89
CA SER A 191 7.80 22.20 -22.80
C SER A 191 7.99 23.57 -22.14
N GLU A 192 7.05 23.99 -21.28
CA GLU A 192 7.19 25.23 -20.49
C GLU A 192 8.30 25.12 -19.46
N TYR A 193 8.44 23.94 -18.85
CA TYR A 193 9.47 23.67 -17.85
C TYR A 193 10.87 23.74 -18.51
N ARG A 194 11.10 23.09 -19.67
CA ARG A 194 12.35 23.12 -20.42
C ARG A 194 12.78 24.54 -20.79
N LYS A 195 11.82 25.39 -21.22
CA LYS A 195 12.12 26.80 -21.59
C LYS A 195 12.49 27.68 -20.40
N ALA A 196 12.15 27.26 -19.18
CA ALA A 196 12.36 28.02 -17.97
C ALA A 196 13.59 27.54 -17.16
N SER A 197 14.19 26.42 -17.57
CA SER A 197 15.44 25.87 -17.02
C SER A 197 16.63 26.34 -17.83
#